data_de42ea1f079c39fc0d6c60ce89c50409
#
_entry.id   de42ea1f079c39fc0d6c60ce89c50409
#
_cell.length_a   1.000
_cell.length_b   1.000
_cell.length_c   1.000
_cell.angle_alpha   90.00
_cell.angle_beta   90.00
_cell.angle_gamma   90.00
#
_symmetry.space_group_name_H-M   'P 1'
#
loop_
_entity.id
_entity.type
_entity.pdbx_description
1 polymer ?
#
loop_
_entity_poly.entity_id
_entity_poly.type
_entity_poly.pdbx_seq_one_letter_code
_entity_poly.pdbx_strand_id
1 'polypeptide(L)'
;MQEKKANRSFPRPPKWLLFVPLGLLALYVTVQLVAVLDNRYETETAIQDTLADSVELDGVLLFAQQPVDGEGSLGYLVEEGERVSAGTAVAEIYTSSEQASLRNQLTVLQNRIALLEKSESVGTDIGVLLNQEQNAENDLLEALDRKDYENLNSRQESYLLAANKLQVTTGRVANFDTQLAELNAQAESLTQQLG
;
A
#
# COMPACT_ATOMS: atom_id res chain seq x y z
N MET A 1 -95.37 12.44 -15.06
CA MET A 1 -94.11 11.68 -14.92
C MET A 1 -93.29 12.40 -13.96
N GLN A 2 -93.22 11.94 -12.70
CA GLN A 2 -92.34 12.51 -11.66
C GLN A 2 -91.19 11.57 -11.44
N GLU A 3 -89.97 11.98 -11.75
CA GLU A 3 -88.77 11.25 -11.44
C GLU A 3 -88.40 11.35 -9.94
N LYS A 4 -88.43 10.23 -9.29
CA LYS A 4 -88.10 10.07 -7.88
C LYS A 4 -86.56 10.04 -7.73
N LYS A 5 -85.93 11.19 -7.35
CA LYS A 5 -84.51 11.25 -7.00
C LYS A 5 -84.23 10.39 -5.75
N ALA A 6 -83.52 9.29 -5.96
CA ALA A 6 -83.07 8.45 -4.87
C ALA A 6 -81.92 9.14 -4.14
N ASN A 7 -82.22 9.60 -2.93
CA ASN A 7 -81.19 10.18 -2.02
C ASN A 7 -80.38 9.06 -1.40
N ARG A 8 -79.23 8.75 -1.99
CA ARG A 8 -78.28 7.78 -1.39
C ARG A 8 -77.52 8.46 -0.26
N SER A 9 -78.01 8.26 0.96
CA SER A 9 -77.26 8.63 2.16
C SER A 9 -76.09 7.63 2.32
N PHE A 10 -74.86 8.12 2.12
CA PHE A 10 -73.69 7.36 2.43
C PHE A 10 -73.63 7.12 3.94
N PRO A 11 -73.43 5.85 4.40
CA PRO A 11 -73.28 5.58 5.83
C PRO A 11 -72.06 6.33 6.36
N ARG A 12 -72.25 7.05 7.47
CA ARG A 12 -71.15 7.77 8.12
C ARG A 12 -70.10 6.73 8.57
N PRO A 13 -68.81 6.87 8.18
CA PRO A 13 -67.80 5.91 8.55
C PRO A 13 -67.68 5.87 10.08
N PRO A 14 -67.50 4.68 10.69
CA PRO A 14 -67.37 4.55 12.12
C PRO A 14 -66.11 5.32 12.57
N LYS A 15 -66.21 5.99 13.72
CA LYS A 15 -65.17 6.88 14.25
C LYS A 15 -63.77 6.23 14.38
N TRP A 16 -63.74 4.91 14.54
CA TRP A 16 -62.47 4.17 14.61
C TRP A 16 -61.71 4.14 13.28
N LEU A 17 -62.38 4.29 12.16
CA LEU A 17 -61.74 4.34 10.82
C LEU A 17 -60.86 5.58 10.65
N LEU A 18 -61.05 6.65 11.47
CA LEU A 18 -60.19 7.83 11.51
C LEU A 18 -58.84 7.54 12.20
N PHE A 19 -58.80 6.54 13.09
CA PHE A 19 -57.55 6.16 13.76
C PHE A 19 -56.62 5.35 12.87
N VAL A 20 -57.10 4.71 11.81
CA VAL A 20 -56.29 3.94 10.87
C VAL A 20 -55.26 4.82 10.15
N PRO A 21 -55.63 5.95 9.49
CA PRO A 21 -54.66 6.81 8.86
C PRO A 21 -53.72 7.49 9.86
N LEU A 22 -54.21 7.79 11.08
CA LEU A 22 -53.38 8.34 12.14
C LEU A 22 -52.34 7.35 12.61
N GLY A 23 -52.70 6.06 12.74
CA GLY A 23 -51.77 4.98 13.09
C GLY A 23 -50.71 4.74 12.01
N LEU A 24 -51.11 4.76 10.73
CA LEU A 24 -50.19 4.67 9.60
C LEU A 24 -49.20 5.85 9.54
N LEU A 25 -49.70 7.05 9.82
CA LEU A 25 -48.85 8.24 9.88
C LEU A 25 -47.81 8.14 11.03
N ALA A 26 -48.28 7.71 12.18
CA ALA A 26 -47.40 7.50 13.33
C ALA A 26 -46.31 6.44 13.06
N LEU A 27 -46.70 5.32 12.43
CA LEU A 27 -45.77 4.26 12.00
C LEU A 27 -44.75 4.78 11.00
N TYR A 28 -45.20 5.54 10.00
CA TYR A 28 -44.31 6.14 9.00
C TYR A 28 -43.30 7.09 9.64
N VAL A 29 -43.76 7.98 10.54
CA VAL A 29 -42.87 8.90 11.24
C VAL A 29 -41.83 8.14 12.09
N THR A 30 -42.25 7.07 12.78
CA THR A 30 -41.36 6.24 13.59
C THR A 30 -40.29 5.57 12.73
N VAL A 31 -40.66 5.00 11.59
CA VAL A 31 -39.73 4.38 10.64
C VAL A 31 -38.74 5.40 10.09
N GLN A 32 -39.22 6.59 9.73
CA GLN A 32 -38.34 7.68 9.25
C GLN A 32 -37.39 8.16 10.33
N LEU A 33 -37.85 8.23 11.57
CA LEU A 33 -37.02 8.69 12.70
C LEU A 33 -35.94 7.65 13.02
N VAL A 34 -36.27 6.37 12.96
CA VAL A 34 -35.29 5.28 13.12
C VAL A 34 -34.28 5.30 11.95
N ALA A 35 -34.73 5.47 10.70
CA ALA A 35 -33.85 5.56 9.54
C ALA A 35 -32.88 6.74 9.60
N VAL A 36 -33.32 7.89 10.14
CA VAL A 36 -32.46 9.06 10.33
C VAL A 36 -31.45 8.84 11.47
N LEU A 37 -31.87 8.17 12.55
CA LEU A 37 -31.00 7.87 13.69
C LEU A 37 -30.00 6.73 13.40
N ASP A 38 -30.38 5.77 12.53
CA ASP A 38 -29.52 4.66 12.11
C ASP A 38 -28.64 5.02 10.90
N ASN A 39 -28.84 6.19 10.31
CA ASN A 39 -27.96 6.70 9.26
C ASN A 39 -26.61 7.05 9.88
N ARG A 40 -25.77 6.02 10.02
CA ARG A 40 -24.35 6.19 10.36
C ARG A 40 -23.74 7.01 9.24
N TYR A 41 -23.48 8.26 9.52
CA TYR A 41 -22.65 9.07 8.64
C TYR A 41 -21.33 8.32 8.48
N GLU A 42 -21.04 7.80 7.29
CA GLU A 42 -19.69 7.37 6.94
C GLU A 42 -18.83 8.63 7.05
N THR A 43 -18.18 8.75 8.21
CA THR A 43 -17.16 9.78 8.37
C THR A 43 -15.94 9.26 7.63
N GLU A 44 -15.70 9.79 6.44
CA GLU A 44 -14.38 9.66 5.83
C GLU A 44 -13.38 10.36 6.73
N THR A 45 -12.31 9.63 7.07
CA THR A 45 -11.16 10.22 7.75
C THR A 45 -10.62 11.32 6.85
N ALA A 46 -10.56 12.55 7.36
CA ALA A 46 -9.95 13.65 6.63
C ALA A 46 -8.49 13.30 6.37
N ILE A 47 -8.15 13.05 5.11
CA ILE A 47 -6.77 12.89 4.66
C ILE A 47 -6.17 14.30 4.70
N GLN A 48 -5.12 14.47 5.48
CA GLN A 48 -4.34 15.70 5.46
C GLN A 48 -3.49 15.65 4.18
N ASP A 49 -4.03 16.21 3.10
CA ASP A 49 -3.31 16.35 1.85
C ASP A 49 -2.54 17.67 1.87
N THR A 50 -1.24 17.60 1.61
CA THR A 50 -0.40 18.77 1.40
C THR A 50 -0.52 19.14 -0.07
N LEU A 51 -1.29 20.18 -0.38
CA LEU A 51 -1.25 20.79 -1.71
C LEU A 51 0.16 21.35 -1.93
N ALA A 52 0.96 20.59 -2.65
CA ALA A 52 2.21 21.11 -3.19
C ALA A 52 1.91 21.83 -4.52
N ASP A 53 2.16 23.12 -4.54
CA ASP A 53 2.15 23.87 -5.81
C ASP A 53 3.39 23.42 -6.61
N SER A 54 3.19 22.52 -7.58
CA SER A 54 4.27 22.01 -8.40
C SER A 54 4.43 22.88 -9.63
N VAL A 55 5.57 23.51 -9.74
CA VAL A 55 5.99 24.20 -10.96
C VAL A 55 6.82 23.20 -11.79
N GLU A 56 6.33 22.84 -12.97
CA GLU A 56 7.13 22.08 -13.93
C GLU A 56 8.27 22.99 -14.46
N LEU A 57 9.47 22.64 -14.09
CA LEU A 57 10.69 23.31 -14.59
C LEU A 57 11.50 22.26 -15.34
N ASP A 58 11.79 22.55 -16.61
CA ASP A 58 12.80 21.81 -17.35
C ASP A 58 14.17 22.17 -16.80
N GLY A 59 14.80 21.25 -16.09
CA GLY A 59 16.10 21.43 -15.47
C GLY A 59 16.95 20.18 -15.60
N VAL A 60 18.26 20.37 -15.65
CA VAL A 60 19.23 19.28 -15.57
C VAL A 60 19.67 19.16 -14.11
N LEU A 61 19.42 18.00 -13.50
CA LEU A 61 19.89 17.69 -12.16
C LEU A 61 21.41 17.42 -12.25
N LEU A 62 22.21 18.30 -11.68
CA LEU A 62 23.66 18.08 -11.54
C LEU A 62 23.92 17.55 -10.14
N PHE A 63 24.19 16.26 -10.03
CA PHE A 63 24.68 15.69 -8.79
C PHE A 63 26.17 16.06 -8.60
N ALA A 64 26.57 16.31 -7.36
CA ALA A 64 27.98 16.40 -7.01
C ALA A 64 28.60 15.02 -7.22
N GLN A 65 29.24 14.81 -8.36
CA GLN A 65 29.92 13.57 -8.70
C GLN A 65 31.36 13.65 -8.25
N GLN A 66 31.82 12.62 -7.57
CA GLN A 66 33.23 12.43 -7.24
C GLN A 66 33.76 11.31 -8.14
N PRO A 67 34.51 11.62 -9.21
CA PRO A 67 35.07 10.58 -10.05
C PRO A 67 36.08 9.76 -9.26
N VAL A 68 36.02 8.46 -9.41
CA VAL A 68 37.00 7.51 -8.85
C VAL A 68 37.78 6.97 -10.05
N ASP A 69 39.08 7.23 -10.06
CA ASP A 69 39.97 6.68 -11.09
C ASP A 69 40.25 5.20 -10.83
N GLY A 70 40.03 4.36 -11.83
CA GLY A 70 40.30 2.93 -11.76
C GLY A 70 40.16 2.27 -13.12
N GLU A 71 41.01 1.30 -13.41
CA GLU A 71 40.90 0.47 -14.61
C GLU A 71 40.22 -0.85 -14.28
N GLY A 72 39.06 -1.14 -14.91
CA GLY A 72 38.33 -2.36 -14.72
C GLY A 72 36.81 -2.20 -14.79
N SER A 73 36.09 -3.26 -14.47
CA SER A 73 34.63 -3.29 -14.38
C SER A 73 34.18 -3.17 -12.92
N LEU A 74 33.15 -2.36 -12.67
CA LEU A 74 32.64 -2.13 -11.32
C LEU A 74 31.62 -3.20 -10.94
N GLY A 75 31.87 -3.86 -9.80
CA GLY A 75 30.89 -4.67 -9.06
C GLY A 75 30.34 -3.86 -7.90
N TYR A 76 29.07 -3.55 -7.91
CA TYR A 76 28.45 -2.74 -6.88
C TYR A 76 28.18 -3.56 -5.63
N LEU A 77 28.44 -2.96 -4.45
CA LEU A 77 28.19 -3.55 -3.13
C LEU A 77 26.88 -3.03 -2.52
N VAL A 78 26.35 -1.97 -3.12
CA VAL A 78 25.14 -1.26 -2.67
C VAL A 78 24.24 -1.04 -3.87
N GLU A 79 22.95 -0.83 -3.62
CA GLU A 79 21.98 -0.50 -4.66
C GLU A 79 21.99 1.00 -4.99
N GLU A 80 21.51 1.31 -6.19
CA GLU A 80 21.35 2.71 -6.61
C GLU A 80 20.31 3.42 -5.72
N GLY A 81 20.66 4.60 -5.19
CA GLY A 81 19.82 5.35 -4.24
C GLY A 81 19.95 4.89 -2.79
N GLU A 82 20.76 3.88 -2.48
CA GLU A 82 20.99 3.44 -1.11
C GLU A 82 21.79 4.48 -0.32
N ARG A 83 21.36 4.74 0.94
CA ARG A 83 22.09 5.61 1.85
C ARG A 83 23.19 4.83 2.54
N VAL A 84 24.43 5.25 2.32
CA VAL A 84 25.61 4.65 2.92
C VAL A 84 26.29 5.61 3.88
N SER A 85 26.97 5.06 4.89
CA SER A 85 27.78 5.84 5.82
C SER A 85 29.09 6.27 5.17
N ALA A 86 29.65 7.37 5.63
CA ALA A 86 30.98 7.78 5.16
C ALA A 86 32.03 6.68 5.43
N GLY A 87 32.79 6.33 4.41
CA GLY A 87 33.81 5.28 4.46
C GLY A 87 33.30 3.87 4.14
N THR A 88 32.00 3.68 3.85
CA THR A 88 31.48 2.41 3.34
C THR A 88 31.98 2.17 1.93
N ALA A 89 32.48 0.95 1.64
CA ALA A 89 32.81 0.55 0.27
C ALA A 89 31.52 0.42 -0.54
N VAL A 90 31.39 1.14 -1.65
CA VAL A 90 30.21 1.15 -2.51
C VAL A 90 30.35 0.30 -3.76
N ALA A 91 31.60 0.04 -4.18
CA ALA A 91 31.90 -0.81 -5.32
C ALA A 91 33.31 -1.41 -5.20
N GLU A 92 33.50 -2.53 -5.89
CA GLU A 92 34.81 -3.18 -6.10
C GLU A 92 35.16 -3.15 -7.57
N ILE A 93 36.46 -3.05 -7.88
CA ILE A 93 36.96 -3.06 -9.26
C ILE A 93 37.42 -4.47 -9.60
N TYR A 94 36.85 -5.03 -10.65
CA TYR A 94 37.19 -6.37 -11.16
C TYR A 94 37.93 -6.25 -12.49
N THR A 95 38.85 -7.16 -12.74
CA THR A 95 39.59 -7.28 -14.01
C THR A 95 38.70 -7.80 -15.15
N SER A 96 37.61 -8.49 -14.81
CA SER A 96 36.64 -9.07 -15.74
C SER A 96 35.25 -8.47 -15.55
N SER A 97 34.57 -8.13 -16.64
CA SER A 97 33.19 -7.70 -16.62
C SER A 97 32.23 -8.82 -16.17
N GLU A 98 32.62 -10.09 -16.35
CA GLU A 98 31.89 -11.25 -15.89
C GLU A 98 31.85 -11.31 -14.35
N GLN A 99 33.02 -11.13 -13.71
CA GLN A 99 33.11 -11.08 -12.24
C GLN A 99 32.33 -9.91 -11.67
N ALA A 100 32.40 -8.73 -12.28
CA ALA A 100 31.62 -7.58 -11.88
C ALA A 100 30.10 -7.87 -11.96
N SER A 101 29.65 -8.52 -13.03
CA SER A 101 28.25 -8.92 -13.20
C SER A 101 27.81 -9.94 -12.15
N LEU A 102 28.62 -10.94 -11.86
CA LEU A 102 28.36 -11.92 -10.77
C LEU A 102 28.24 -11.22 -9.42
N ARG A 103 29.11 -10.24 -9.15
CA ARG A 103 29.06 -9.47 -7.90
C ARG A 103 27.75 -8.69 -7.79
N ASN A 104 27.32 -8.00 -8.85
CA ASN A 104 26.06 -7.28 -8.89
C ASN A 104 24.86 -8.21 -8.62
N GLN A 105 24.85 -9.38 -9.25
CA GLN A 105 23.82 -10.40 -9.00
C GLN A 105 23.80 -10.87 -7.55
N LEU A 106 24.98 -11.09 -6.97
CA LEU A 106 25.12 -11.50 -5.56
C LEU A 106 24.55 -10.43 -4.61
N THR A 107 24.83 -9.14 -4.86
CA THR A 107 24.31 -8.04 -4.06
C THR A 107 22.78 -7.99 -4.09
N VAL A 108 22.18 -8.11 -5.27
CA VAL A 108 20.71 -8.15 -5.43
C VAL A 108 20.10 -9.35 -4.66
N LEU A 109 20.74 -10.53 -4.74
CA LEU A 109 20.27 -11.71 -4.00
C LEU A 109 20.36 -11.51 -2.48
N GLN A 110 21.46 -10.95 -1.99
CA GLN A 110 21.66 -10.69 -0.57
C GLN A 110 20.62 -9.72 -0.01
N ASN A 111 20.30 -8.65 -0.77
CA ASN A 111 19.27 -7.70 -0.38
C ASN A 111 17.89 -8.36 -0.33
N ARG A 112 17.58 -9.22 -1.31
CA ARG A 112 16.32 -9.98 -1.32
C ARG A 112 16.22 -10.96 -0.14
N ILE A 113 17.30 -11.64 0.20
CA ILE A 113 17.37 -12.51 1.39
C ILE A 113 17.11 -11.70 2.65
N ALA A 114 17.81 -10.58 2.83
CA ALA A 114 17.64 -9.71 3.99
C ALA A 114 16.20 -9.16 4.12
N LEU A 115 15.54 -8.83 3.00
CA LEU A 115 14.15 -8.40 2.98
C LEU A 115 13.20 -9.50 3.46
N LEU A 116 13.38 -10.74 2.97
CA LEU A 116 12.56 -11.88 3.38
C LEU A 116 12.77 -12.23 4.87
N GLU A 117 14.00 -12.24 5.35
CA GLU A 117 14.33 -12.47 6.76
C GLU A 117 13.67 -11.41 7.67
N LYS A 118 13.75 -10.14 7.31
CA LYS A 118 13.04 -9.06 8.02
C LYS A 118 11.52 -9.23 8.01
N SER A 119 10.99 -9.86 6.96
CA SER A 119 9.54 -10.08 6.80
C SER A 119 9.00 -11.15 7.76
N GLU A 120 9.82 -12.09 8.19
CA GLU A 120 9.44 -13.17 9.11
C GLU A 120 9.32 -12.71 10.57
N SER A 121 9.79 -11.51 10.91
CA SER A 121 9.69 -10.98 12.27
C SER A 121 8.21 -10.71 12.62
N VAL A 122 7.62 -11.65 13.37
CA VAL A 122 6.21 -11.67 13.77
C VAL A 122 6.00 -10.91 15.08
N GLY A 123 4.82 -10.29 15.25
CA GLY A 123 4.40 -9.76 16.54
C GLY A 123 3.56 -8.49 16.48
N THR A 124 2.91 -8.20 15.34
CA THR A 124 2.14 -6.97 15.17
C THR A 124 0.66 -7.29 14.90
N ASP A 125 -0.24 -6.46 15.42
CA ASP A 125 -1.68 -6.51 15.13
C ASP A 125 -1.93 -6.38 13.62
N ILE A 126 -2.83 -7.21 13.08
CA ILE A 126 -3.18 -7.22 11.65
C ILE A 126 -3.69 -5.84 11.21
N GLY A 127 -4.44 -5.13 12.05
CA GLY A 127 -4.93 -3.78 11.74
C GLY A 127 -3.80 -2.78 11.56
N VAL A 128 -2.77 -2.88 12.38
CA VAL A 128 -1.56 -2.04 12.26
C VAL A 128 -0.80 -2.38 10.97
N LEU A 129 -0.66 -3.67 10.65
CA LEU A 129 0.03 -4.11 9.43
C LEU A 129 -0.71 -3.69 8.15
N LEU A 130 -2.06 -3.75 8.14
CA LEU A 130 -2.86 -3.25 7.02
C LEU A 130 -2.64 -1.74 6.80
N ASN A 131 -2.65 -0.95 7.87
CA ASN A 131 -2.38 0.47 7.77
C ASN A 131 -0.94 0.75 7.31
N GLN A 132 0.03 -0.03 7.76
CA GLN A 132 1.43 0.11 7.32
C GLN A 132 1.60 -0.22 5.85
N GLU A 133 0.95 -1.29 5.36
CA GLU A 133 0.97 -1.67 3.95
C GLU A 133 0.34 -0.58 3.08
N GLN A 134 -0.85 -0.10 3.44
CA GLN A 134 -1.54 0.98 2.70
C GLN A 134 -0.72 2.28 2.67
N ASN A 135 -0.11 2.65 3.80
CA ASN A 135 0.73 3.85 3.85
C ASN A 135 1.98 3.69 2.98
N ALA A 136 2.63 2.53 3.03
CA ALA A 136 3.81 2.26 2.23
C ALA A 136 3.47 2.17 0.73
N GLU A 137 2.28 1.64 0.36
CA GLU A 137 1.78 1.66 -1.01
C GLU A 137 1.56 3.09 -1.51
N ASN A 138 0.90 3.93 -0.71
CA ASN A 138 0.66 5.32 -1.05
C ASN A 138 1.97 6.10 -1.20
N ASP A 139 2.93 5.89 -0.28
CA ASP A 139 4.26 6.50 -0.35
C ASP A 139 5.00 6.10 -1.64
N LEU A 140 4.88 4.83 -2.06
CA LEU A 140 5.48 4.34 -3.30
C LEU A 140 4.81 4.97 -4.52
N LEU A 141 3.47 5.03 -4.55
CA LEU A 141 2.71 5.64 -5.64
C LEU A 141 3.01 7.13 -5.75
N GLU A 142 3.13 7.84 -4.61
CA GLU A 142 3.49 9.24 -4.57
C GLU A 142 4.92 9.47 -5.11
N ALA A 143 5.88 8.63 -4.76
CA ALA A 143 7.24 8.70 -5.28
C ALA A 143 7.27 8.48 -6.81
N LEU A 144 6.45 7.55 -7.33
CA LEU A 144 6.32 7.32 -8.77
C LEU A 144 5.70 8.52 -9.49
N ASP A 145 4.63 9.09 -8.93
CA ASP A 145 3.93 10.24 -9.53
C ASP A 145 4.83 11.48 -9.56
N ARG A 146 5.57 11.72 -8.48
CA ARG A 146 6.53 12.82 -8.38
C ARG A 146 7.85 12.56 -9.10
N LYS A 147 8.05 11.37 -9.69
CA LYS A 147 9.31 10.95 -10.32
C LYS A 147 10.51 11.05 -9.36
N ASP A 148 10.28 10.76 -8.10
CA ASP A 148 11.30 10.76 -7.04
C ASP A 148 12.11 9.46 -7.11
N TYR A 149 12.97 9.36 -8.12
CA TYR A 149 13.78 8.17 -8.36
C TYR A 149 14.83 7.92 -7.26
N GLU A 150 15.22 8.95 -6.52
CA GLU A 150 16.19 8.83 -5.42
C GLU A 150 15.64 7.98 -4.27
N ASN A 151 14.36 8.14 -3.96
CA ASN A 151 13.72 7.42 -2.84
C ASN A 151 12.91 6.20 -3.30
N LEU A 152 12.78 5.97 -4.61
CA LEU A 152 11.90 4.94 -5.17
C LEU A 152 12.23 3.54 -4.64
N ASN A 153 13.52 3.14 -4.63
CA ASN A 153 13.96 1.84 -4.15
C ASN A 153 13.64 1.64 -2.67
N SER A 154 13.89 2.66 -1.84
CA SER A 154 13.57 2.64 -0.41
C SER A 154 12.06 2.54 -0.15
N ARG A 155 11.23 3.20 -0.94
CA ARG A 155 9.76 3.11 -0.86
C ARG A 155 9.26 1.74 -1.29
N GLN A 156 9.82 1.21 -2.36
CA GLN A 156 9.51 -0.15 -2.83
C GLN A 156 9.88 -1.21 -1.78
N GLU A 157 11.06 -1.12 -1.16
CA GLU A 157 11.47 -2.03 -0.08
C GLU A 157 10.50 -1.96 1.10
N SER A 158 10.11 -0.75 1.51
CA SER A 158 9.17 -0.53 2.60
C SER A 158 7.80 -1.15 2.31
N TYR A 159 7.28 -1.00 1.10
CA TYR A 159 6.03 -1.62 0.66
C TYR A 159 6.13 -3.15 0.65
N LEU A 160 7.17 -3.72 0.05
CA LEU A 160 7.37 -5.17 0.00
C LEU A 160 7.51 -5.78 1.40
N LEU A 161 8.22 -5.10 2.30
CA LEU A 161 8.36 -5.53 3.68
C LEU A 161 7.01 -5.56 4.41
N ALA A 162 6.20 -4.51 4.26
CA ALA A 162 4.88 -4.43 4.89
C ALA A 162 3.91 -5.48 4.31
N ALA A 163 3.89 -5.65 2.99
CA ALA A 163 3.06 -6.63 2.29
C ALA A 163 3.45 -8.07 2.68
N ASN A 164 4.74 -8.38 2.72
CA ASN A 164 5.23 -9.71 3.12
C ASN A 164 4.86 -10.03 4.58
N LYS A 165 5.05 -9.09 5.50
CA LYS A 165 4.65 -9.25 6.91
C LYS A 165 3.15 -9.52 7.05
N LEU A 166 2.33 -8.79 6.30
CA LEU A 166 0.89 -9.01 6.30
C LEU A 166 0.52 -10.39 5.77
N GLN A 167 1.19 -10.87 4.70
CA GLN A 167 0.95 -12.21 4.14
C GLN A 167 1.29 -13.32 5.13
N VAL A 168 2.42 -13.22 5.83
CA VAL A 168 2.81 -14.19 6.87
C VAL A 168 1.84 -14.13 8.05
N THR A 169 1.55 -12.93 8.57
CA THR A 169 0.68 -12.77 9.74
C THR A 169 -0.77 -13.22 9.48
N THR A 170 -1.26 -13.03 8.26
CA THR A 170 -2.60 -13.50 7.86
C THR A 170 -2.64 -14.98 7.47
N GLY A 171 -1.51 -15.67 7.46
CA GLY A 171 -1.40 -17.07 7.08
C GLY A 171 -1.60 -17.33 5.57
N ARG A 172 -1.56 -16.29 4.73
CA ARG A 172 -1.58 -16.46 3.26
C ARG A 172 -0.31 -17.14 2.76
N VAL A 173 0.81 -16.84 3.41
CA VAL A 173 2.10 -17.51 3.23
C VAL A 173 2.50 -18.03 4.60
N ALA A 174 2.87 -19.31 4.69
CA ALA A 174 3.22 -19.92 5.98
C ALA A 174 4.56 -19.37 6.52
N ASN A 175 5.57 -19.31 5.66
CA ASN A 175 6.89 -18.74 5.88
C ASN A 175 7.61 -18.60 4.53
N PHE A 176 8.82 -18.05 4.56
CA PHE A 176 9.68 -17.91 3.39
C PHE A 176 10.84 -18.92 3.38
N ASP A 177 10.86 -19.92 4.27
CA ASP A 177 11.97 -20.87 4.43
C ASP A 177 12.43 -21.50 3.10
N THR A 178 11.49 -21.96 2.28
CA THR A 178 11.82 -22.57 0.98
C THR A 178 12.46 -21.56 0.02
N GLN A 179 11.96 -20.34 -0.02
CA GLN A 179 12.51 -19.29 -0.88
C GLN A 179 13.87 -18.84 -0.37
N LEU A 180 14.02 -18.69 0.95
CA LEU A 180 15.30 -18.36 1.58
C LEU A 180 16.35 -19.44 1.33
N ALA A 181 16.01 -20.72 1.44
CA ALA A 181 16.91 -21.82 1.14
C ALA A 181 17.38 -21.81 -0.33
N GLU A 182 16.47 -21.54 -1.27
CA GLU A 182 16.79 -21.45 -2.69
C GLU A 182 17.70 -20.24 -2.99
N LEU A 183 17.37 -19.06 -2.46
CA LEU A 183 18.18 -17.86 -2.66
C LEU A 183 19.57 -17.97 -2.03
N ASN A 184 19.67 -18.57 -0.84
CA ASN A 184 20.95 -18.82 -0.20
C ASN A 184 21.81 -19.79 -1.02
N ALA A 185 21.24 -20.87 -1.57
CA ALA A 185 21.97 -21.77 -2.45
C ALA A 185 22.46 -21.08 -3.75
N GLN A 186 21.66 -20.16 -4.30
CA GLN A 186 22.07 -19.36 -5.46
C GLN A 186 23.21 -18.40 -5.08
N ALA A 187 23.13 -17.72 -3.91
CA ALA A 187 24.15 -16.81 -3.43
C ALA A 187 25.47 -17.55 -3.16
N GLU A 188 25.43 -18.75 -2.58
CA GLU A 188 26.61 -19.60 -2.38
C GLU A 188 27.25 -19.99 -3.72
N SER A 189 26.44 -20.37 -4.72
CA SER A 189 26.93 -20.69 -6.06
C SER A 189 27.64 -19.52 -6.72
N LEU A 190 27.05 -18.30 -6.64
CA LEU A 190 27.68 -17.09 -7.17
C LEU A 190 29.00 -16.75 -6.42
N THR A 191 29.01 -16.92 -5.11
CA THR A 191 30.18 -16.68 -4.29
C THR A 191 31.33 -17.64 -4.69
N GLN A 192 31.04 -18.92 -4.98
CA GLN A 192 32.03 -19.89 -5.45
C GLN A 192 32.53 -19.55 -6.87
N GLN A 193 31.76 -18.89 -7.69
CA GLN A 193 32.18 -18.46 -9.03
C GLN A 193 33.03 -17.18 -8.99
N LEU A 194 32.94 -16.39 -7.91
CA LEU A 194 33.72 -15.18 -7.72
C LEU A 194 35.09 -15.45 -7.11
N GLY A 195 35.26 -16.54 -6.31
CA GLY A 195 36.49 -16.95 -5.63
C GLY A 195 37.32 -17.83 -6.46
#